data_3054181ac71095f70b72200344693750
#
_entry.id   3054181ac71095f70b72200344693750
#
_cell.length_a   1.000
_cell.length_b   1.000
_cell.length_c   1.000
_cell.angle_alpha   90.00
_cell.angle_beta   90.00
_cell.angle_gamma   90.00
#
_symmetry.space_group_name_H-M   'P 1'
#
loop_
_entity.id
_entity.type
_entity.pdbx_description
1 polymer ?
#
loop_
_entity_poly.entity_id
_entity_poly.type
_entity_poly.pdbx_seq_one_letter_code
_entity_poly.pdbx_strand_id
1 'polypeptide(L)'
;MKTKLFKTKKYTAMRKYLYILFALCMFLSSFGVWGQPNNTPVSLRWNNGGQAVKGDFIQIGNIRNFSTDAQSSATLKVPTHSSCLRVKWAGLYWSAYVPIGDRHDSRIEQVKFKMPGDTQFRDLRADVHMYSNFANSGDSYNCFKDVTSLLQSKGANFNNGEYTVSGIYSPNTIGSWGGWTLIVVYEDIQAATSKKIYIYDGAEWNFFNYNGTQTKTIPITGFQTPPAPAAIKARMGIFTGAGDRGTGYTSADEIRINEVKQGQNSNPNAYDDFMDESITYNHSEVAMPRNPNTRNHIDIDIFDIPNPGNTVINNGDTSLTIKFVASDAYITYTVALSVDAIAPLLI
;
A
#
# COMPACT_ATOMS: atom_id res chain seq x y z
N MET A 1 23.19 -32.33 69.17
CA MET A 1 22.79 -30.91 68.93
C MET A 1 23.26 -30.36 67.59
N LYS A 2 24.11 -31.04 66.78
CA LYS A 2 24.58 -30.52 65.46
C LYS A 2 23.68 -30.79 64.25
N THR A 3 22.73 -31.72 64.33
CA THR A 3 21.89 -32.10 63.18
C THR A 3 20.69 -31.16 62.95
N LYS A 4 20.24 -30.40 63.91
CA LYS A 4 19.11 -29.46 63.75
C LYS A 4 19.53 -28.12 63.11
N LEU A 5 20.79 -27.71 63.22
CA LEU A 5 21.28 -26.46 62.69
C LEU A 5 21.50 -26.52 61.15
N PHE A 6 21.82 -27.73 60.62
CA PHE A 6 22.04 -27.90 59.17
C PHE A 6 20.74 -27.94 58.36
N LYS A 7 19.63 -28.40 58.93
CA LYS A 7 18.32 -28.44 58.25
C LYS A 7 17.74 -27.02 58.12
N THR A 8 17.88 -26.16 59.13
CA THR A 8 17.36 -24.79 59.09
C THR A 8 18.08 -23.91 58.10
N LYS A 9 19.41 -24.01 57.94
CA LYS A 9 20.16 -23.26 56.93
C LYS A 9 19.78 -23.61 55.50
N LYS A 10 19.50 -24.91 55.23
CA LYS A 10 19.11 -25.38 53.90
C LYS A 10 17.70 -24.87 53.51
N TYR A 11 16.75 -24.82 54.44
CA TYR A 11 15.42 -24.27 54.21
C TYR A 11 15.41 -22.72 54.01
N THR A 12 16.29 -22.02 54.70
CA THR A 12 16.42 -20.54 54.54
C THR A 12 17.06 -20.19 53.16
N ALA A 13 18.04 -20.96 52.72
CA ALA A 13 18.63 -20.80 51.38
C ALA A 13 17.61 -21.12 50.29
N MET A 14 16.88 -22.20 50.38
CA MET A 14 15.88 -22.60 49.39
C MET A 14 14.73 -21.62 49.28
N ARG A 15 14.29 -21.00 50.39
CA ARG A 15 13.31 -19.88 50.39
C ARG A 15 13.86 -18.65 49.68
N LYS A 16 15.12 -18.27 49.91
CA LYS A 16 15.72 -17.13 49.20
C LYS A 16 15.79 -17.34 47.70
N TYR A 17 16.15 -18.54 47.24
CA TYR A 17 16.14 -18.86 45.81
C TYR A 17 14.73 -18.86 45.21
N LEU A 18 13.72 -19.34 45.97
CA LEU A 18 12.32 -19.29 45.52
C LEU A 18 11.79 -17.87 45.40
N TYR A 19 12.14 -16.95 46.30
CA TYR A 19 11.78 -15.51 46.19
C TYR A 19 12.51 -14.82 45.03
N ILE A 20 13.76 -15.18 44.77
CA ILE A 20 14.51 -14.63 43.65
C ILE A 20 13.92 -15.14 42.34
N LEU A 21 13.57 -16.44 42.23
CA LEU A 21 12.89 -16.99 41.06
C LEU A 21 11.51 -16.36 40.83
N PHE A 22 10.73 -16.13 41.89
CA PHE A 22 9.42 -15.50 41.83
C PHE A 22 9.51 -14.02 41.43
N ALA A 23 10.51 -13.30 41.92
CA ALA A 23 10.80 -11.93 41.53
C ALA A 23 11.29 -11.85 40.10
N LEU A 24 12.11 -12.81 39.63
CA LEU A 24 12.56 -12.90 38.24
C LEU A 24 11.40 -13.22 37.28
N CYS A 25 10.49 -14.13 37.69
CA CYS A 25 9.28 -14.41 36.92
C CYS A 25 8.32 -13.21 36.86
N MET A 26 8.18 -12.46 37.95
CA MET A 26 7.36 -11.22 37.95
C MET A 26 8.04 -10.09 37.15
N PHE A 27 9.37 -10.02 37.12
CA PHE A 27 10.08 -9.06 36.26
C PHE A 27 10.00 -9.43 34.78
N LEU A 28 9.98 -10.72 34.45
CA LEU A 28 9.78 -11.20 33.09
C LEU A 28 8.34 -11.06 32.60
N SER A 29 7.36 -11.05 33.51
CA SER A 29 5.95 -10.81 33.15
C SER A 29 5.57 -9.33 33.07
N SER A 30 6.45 -8.42 33.53
CA SER A 30 6.25 -6.96 33.40
C SER A 30 6.90 -6.36 32.15
N PHE A 31 7.72 -7.11 31.41
CA PHE A 31 7.94 -6.78 30.00
C PHE A 31 6.67 -7.22 29.27
N GLY A 32 5.70 -6.35 29.21
CA GLY A 32 4.62 -6.46 28.23
C GLY A 32 5.31 -6.74 26.90
N VAL A 33 5.13 -7.93 26.38
CA VAL A 33 5.39 -8.20 24.98
C VAL A 33 4.46 -7.23 24.27
N TRP A 34 4.98 -6.09 23.89
CA TRP A 34 4.34 -5.25 22.89
C TRP A 34 4.25 -6.17 21.68
N GLY A 35 3.09 -6.82 21.54
CA GLY A 35 2.86 -7.72 20.42
C GLY A 35 3.18 -6.92 19.18
N GLN A 36 4.13 -7.42 18.39
CA GLN A 36 4.33 -6.90 17.04
C GLN A 36 2.94 -6.80 16.41
N PRO A 37 2.53 -5.65 15.85
CA PRO A 37 1.24 -5.57 15.21
C PRO A 37 1.10 -6.72 14.23
N ASN A 38 0.00 -7.46 14.30
CA ASN A 38 -0.31 -8.52 13.34
C ASN A 38 -0.63 -7.83 12.00
N ASN A 39 0.42 -7.54 11.25
CA ASN A 39 0.34 -6.95 9.93
C ASN A 39 0.39 -8.04 8.87
N THR A 40 -0.35 -7.87 7.81
CA THR A 40 -0.11 -8.61 6.57
C THR A 40 1.01 -7.89 5.82
N PRO A 41 2.23 -8.47 5.73
CA PRO A 41 3.35 -7.83 5.08
C PRO A 41 3.06 -7.54 3.60
N VAL A 42 3.58 -6.43 3.10
CA VAL A 42 3.54 -6.12 1.67
C VAL A 42 4.35 -7.15 0.90
N SER A 43 3.71 -7.85 -0.01
CA SER A 43 4.29 -8.95 -0.79
C SER A 43 3.86 -8.91 -2.25
N LEU A 44 4.62 -9.58 -3.12
CA LEU A 44 4.34 -9.58 -4.55
C LEU A 44 3.00 -10.27 -4.86
N ARG A 45 2.06 -9.51 -5.44
CA ARG A 45 0.76 -10.00 -5.91
C ARG A 45 0.82 -10.46 -7.37
N TRP A 46 1.44 -9.65 -8.23
CA TRP A 46 1.44 -9.91 -9.65
C TRP A 46 2.66 -9.31 -10.36
N ASN A 47 3.22 -10.02 -11.33
CA ASN A 47 4.34 -9.56 -12.15
C ASN A 47 4.35 -10.18 -13.56
N ASN A 48 3.19 -10.57 -14.10
CA ASN A 48 3.08 -11.24 -15.39
C ASN A 48 3.93 -12.54 -15.50
N GLY A 49 4.07 -13.30 -14.40
CA GLY A 49 4.96 -14.48 -14.41
C GLY A 49 6.43 -14.14 -14.71
N GLY A 50 6.85 -12.92 -14.38
CA GLY A 50 8.21 -12.43 -14.66
C GLY A 50 8.46 -12.03 -16.13
N GLN A 51 7.43 -11.90 -16.96
CA GLN A 51 7.58 -11.45 -18.35
C GLN A 51 7.31 -9.96 -18.50
N ALA A 52 7.98 -9.30 -19.44
CA ALA A 52 7.71 -7.91 -19.77
C ALA A 52 6.35 -7.75 -20.47
N VAL A 53 5.73 -6.61 -20.28
CA VAL A 53 4.48 -6.21 -20.93
C VAL A 53 4.79 -5.08 -21.91
N LYS A 54 4.32 -5.20 -23.14
CA LYS A 54 4.34 -4.09 -24.09
C LYS A 54 3.16 -3.18 -23.79
N GLY A 55 3.37 -2.23 -22.87
CA GLY A 55 2.34 -1.40 -22.26
C GLY A 55 2.80 -0.83 -20.94
N ASP A 56 1.85 -0.52 -20.06
CA ASP A 56 2.11 0.05 -18.74
C ASP A 56 0.96 -0.28 -17.78
N PHE A 57 0.92 0.38 -16.62
CA PHE A 57 -0.24 0.36 -15.75
C PHE A 57 -0.80 1.77 -15.54
N ILE A 58 -2.05 1.82 -15.14
CA ILE A 58 -2.74 3.01 -14.65
C ILE A 58 -3.39 2.67 -13.31
N GLN A 59 -3.42 3.64 -12.42
CA GLN A 59 -4.08 3.54 -11.12
C GLN A 59 -5.05 4.69 -10.97
N ILE A 60 -6.25 4.37 -10.53
CA ILE A 60 -7.28 5.34 -10.16
C ILE A 60 -7.88 4.93 -8.82
N GLY A 61 -8.52 5.84 -8.14
CA GLY A 61 -9.23 5.53 -6.90
C GLY A 61 -9.88 6.76 -6.31
N ASN A 62 -10.54 6.56 -5.17
CA ASN A 62 -11.14 7.65 -4.42
C ASN A 62 -11.33 7.25 -2.95
N ILE A 63 -11.56 8.26 -2.12
CA ILE A 63 -11.96 8.06 -0.73
C ILE A 63 -13.40 7.54 -0.66
N ARG A 64 -13.70 6.83 0.44
CA ARG A 64 -15.07 6.47 0.77
C ARG A 64 -15.89 7.74 1.05
N ASN A 65 -17.03 7.85 0.41
CA ASN A 65 -18.00 8.87 0.79
C ASN A 65 -18.71 8.45 2.08
N PHE A 66 -18.69 9.31 3.11
CA PHE A 66 -19.35 9.06 4.41
C PHE A 66 -20.85 9.40 4.41
N SER A 67 -21.44 9.72 3.25
CA SER A 67 -22.88 9.85 3.10
C SER A 67 -23.59 8.49 3.14
N THR A 68 -24.93 8.52 3.20
CA THR A 68 -25.78 7.31 3.28
C THR A 68 -25.53 6.31 2.15
N ASP A 69 -25.12 6.77 0.96
CA ASP A 69 -24.86 5.91 -0.19
C ASP A 69 -23.43 5.38 -0.25
N ALA A 70 -22.52 5.91 0.55
CA ALA A 70 -21.13 5.50 0.70
C ALA A 70 -20.41 5.19 -0.63
N GLN A 71 -20.82 5.82 -1.74
CA GLN A 71 -20.25 5.60 -3.07
C GLN A 71 -19.29 6.74 -3.46
N SER A 72 -18.25 6.38 -4.18
CA SER A 72 -17.35 7.33 -4.81
C SER A 72 -16.85 6.83 -6.16
N SER A 73 -16.48 7.75 -7.03
CA SER A 73 -16.10 7.45 -8.41
C SER A 73 -14.74 8.02 -8.76
N ALA A 74 -14.09 7.39 -9.73
CA ALA A 74 -12.88 7.90 -10.36
C ALA A 74 -12.90 7.59 -11.86
N THR A 75 -12.34 8.49 -12.68
CA THR A 75 -12.27 8.31 -14.13
C THR A 75 -10.96 7.65 -14.51
N LEU A 76 -11.04 6.50 -15.18
CA LEU A 76 -9.88 5.86 -15.78
C LEU A 76 -9.66 6.43 -17.19
N LYS A 77 -8.46 6.95 -17.43
CA LYS A 77 -8.04 7.43 -18.73
C LYS A 77 -6.57 7.12 -18.94
N VAL A 78 -6.28 6.16 -19.80
CA VAL A 78 -4.89 5.88 -20.21
C VAL A 78 -4.43 7.04 -21.10
N PRO A 79 -3.36 7.78 -20.70
CA PRO A 79 -2.82 8.84 -21.53
C PRO A 79 -2.22 8.24 -22.81
N THR A 80 -2.16 9.01 -23.85
CA THR A 80 -1.51 8.67 -25.15
C THR A 80 -1.34 7.17 -25.41
N HIS A 81 -2.26 6.58 -26.16
CA HIS A 81 -2.28 5.15 -26.44
C HIS A 81 -2.73 4.88 -27.87
N SER A 82 -2.49 3.65 -28.35
CA SER A 82 -3.07 3.15 -29.58
C SER A 82 -4.58 2.88 -29.44
N SER A 83 -5.25 2.69 -30.58
CA SER A 83 -6.66 2.28 -30.59
C SER A 83 -6.88 0.83 -30.10
N CYS A 84 -5.81 0.07 -29.86
CA CYS A 84 -5.85 -1.36 -29.54
C CYS A 84 -5.31 -1.66 -28.12
N LEU A 85 -5.88 -1.00 -27.10
CA LEU A 85 -5.60 -1.32 -25.72
C LEU A 85 -6.26 -2.63 -25.31
N ARG A 86 -5.54 -3.44 -24.52
CA ARG A 86 -6.06 -4.66 -23.90
C ARG A 86 -5.71 -4.72 -22.42
N VAL A 87 -6.69 -5.08 -21.61
CA VAL A 87 -6.43 -5.35 -20.18
C VAL A 87 -5.65 -6.65 -20.07
N LYS A 88 -4.49 -6.58 -19.43
CA LYS A 88 -3.65 -7.74 -19.09
C LYS A 88 -3.98 -8.28 -17.70
N TRP A 89 -4.17 -7.37 -16.76
CA TRP A 89 -4.54 -7.65 -15.39
C TRP A 89 -5.22 -6.44 -14.78
N ALA A 90 -6.17 -6.67 -13.87
CA ALA A 90 -6.78 -5.60 -13.09
C ALA A 90 -7.12 -6.07 -11.68
N GLY A 91 -6.68 -5.30 -10.69
CA GLY A 91 -6.98 -5.51 -9.28
C GLY A 91 -7.76 -4.35 -8.70
N LEU A 92 -8.90 -4.66 -8.10
CA LEU A 92 -9.65 -3.73 -7.27
C LEU A 92 -9.27 -3.96 -5.81
N TYR A 93 -8.87 -2.89 -5.13
CA TYR A 93 -8.56 -2.87 -3.72
C TYR A 93 -9.48 -1.91 -2.99
N TRP A 94 -9.86 -2.26 -1.77
CA TRP A 94 -10.58 -1.35 -0.88
C TRP A 94 -10.12 -1.55 0.56
N SER A 95 -9.99 -0.45 1.26
CA SER A 95 -9.42 -0.41 2.61
C SER A 95 -10.20 0.55 3.49
N ALA A 96 -10.22 0.29 4.77
CA ALA A 96 -10.71 1.23 5.75
C ALA A 96 -10.15 0.95 7.15
N TYR A 97 -10.30 1.95 8.02
CA TYR A 97 -10.15 1.80 9.45
C TYR A 97 -11.44 1.24 10.06
N VAL A 98 -11.30 0.35 11.01
CA VAL A 98 -12.40 -0.22 11.80
C VAL A 98 -12.00 -0.30 13.29
N PRO A 99 -12.97 -0.31 14.23
CA PRO A 99 -12.68 -0.55 15.63
C PRO A 99 -11.97 -1.88 15.87
N ILE A 100 -11.25 -1.95 16.99
CA ILE A 100 -10.58 -3.18 17.44
C ILE A 100 -11.59 -4.33 17.48
N GLY A 101 -11.24 -5.43 16.80
CA GLY A 101 -12.07 -6.64 16.72
C GLY A 101 -13.01 -6.70 15.52
N ASP A 102 -13.30 -5.59 14.86
CA ASP A 102 -14.20 -5.58 13.69
C ASP A 102 -13.54 -6.09 12.40
N ARG A 103 -12.24 -6.35 12.40
CA ARG A 103 -11.51 -6.85 11.22
C ARG A 103 -12.02 -8.18 10.64
N HIS A 104 -12.86 -8.88 11.38
CA HIS A 104 -13.49 -10.13 10.97
C HIS A 104 -14.98 -9.96 10.60
N ASP A 105 -15.48 -8.71 10.55
CA ASP A 105 -16.84 -8.46 10.10
C ASP A 105 -16.98 -8.83 8.62
N SER A 106 -17.98 -9.64 8.30
CA SER A 106 -18.20 -10.14 6.94
C SER A 106 -18.49 -9.03 5.91
N ARG A 107 -18.91 -7.86 6.37
CA ARG A 107 -19.16 -6.68 5.52
C ARG A 107 -17.87 -6.11 4.93
N ILE A 108 -16.73 -6.34 5.58
CA ILE A 108 -15.42 -5.89 5.10
C ILE A 108 -15.09 -6.46 3.72
N GLU A 109 -15.43 -7.73 3.51
CA GLU A 109 -15.09 -8.45 2.28
C GLU A 109 -16.01 -8.14 1.10
N GLN A 110 -16.96 -7.22 1.24
CA GLN A 110 -17.99 -6.99 0.24
C GLN A 110 -18.03 -5.52 -0.18
N VAL A 111 -18.09 -5.30 -1.49
CA VAL A 111 -18.33 -3.98 -2.08
C VAL A 111 -19.25 -4.11 -3.29
N LYS A 112 -19.82 -2.99 -3.68
CA LYS A 112 -20.55 -2.84 -4.94
C LYS A 112 -19.67 -2.09 -5.93
N PHE A 113 -19.58 -2.62 -7.14
CA PHE A 113 -18.71 -2.09 -8.19
C PHE A 113 -19.49 -1.82 -9.47
N LYS A 114 -19.25 -0.68 -10.09
CA LYS A 114 -19.87 -0.29 -11.35
C LYS A 114 -18.80 0.20 -12.32
N MET A 115 -18.81 -0.34 -13.52
CA MET A 115 -17.88 -0.02 -14.60
C MET A 115 -18.53 0.94 -15.61
N PRO A 116 -17.74 1.59 -16.48
CA PRO A 116 -18.27 2.44 -17.54
C PRO A 116 -19.37 1.74 -18.34
N GLY A 117 -20.51 2.44 -18.54
CA GLY A 117 -21.67 1.92 -19.26
C GLY A 117 -22.54 0.91 -18.52
N ASP A 118 -22.20 0.53 -17.29
CA ASP A 118 -23.10 -0.29 -16.47
C ASP A 118 -24.22 0.57 -15.90
N THR A 119 -25.45 0.04 -15.91
CA THR A 119 -26.62 0.69 -15.29
C THR A 119 -26.81 0.28 -13.83
N GLN A 120 -26.27 -0.89 -13.44
CA GLN A 120 -26.41 -1.47 -12.11
C GLN A 120 -25.06 -1.78 -11.50
N PHE A 121 -25.01 -1.77 -10.18
CA PHE A 121 -23.86 -2.26 -9.43
C PHE A 121 -23.79 -3.79 -9.48
N ARG A 122 -22.57 -4.31 -9.42
CA ARG A 122 -22.25 -5.72 -9.20
C ARG A 122 -21.78 -5.88 -7.77
N ASP A 123 -22.32 -6.85 -7.07
CA ASP A 123 -21.80 -7.24 -5.76
C ASP A 123 -20.50 -8.03 -5.98
N LEU A 124 -19.43 -7.59 -5.34
CA LEU A 124 -18.13 -8.25 -5.37
C LEU A 124 -17.74 -8.69 -3.95
N ARG A 125 -17.16 -9.86 -3.87
CA ARG A 125 -16.50 -10.35 -2.66
C ARG A 125 -15.00 -10.47 -2.88
N ALA A 126 -14.23 -10.10 -1.87
CA ALA A 126 -12.77 -10.20 -1.89
C ALA A 126 -12.30 -11.63 -2.15
N ASP A 127 -11.25 -11.74 -2.96
CA ASP A 127 -10.48 -12.98 -3.13
C ASP A 127 -9.46 -13.12 -2.00
N VAL A 128 -8.97 -11.99 -1.48
CA VAL A 128 -8.00 -11.93 -0.38
C VAL A 128 -8.37 -10.83 0.58
N HIS A 129 -8.28 -11.13 1.85
CA HIS A 129 -8.42 -10.18 2.95
C HIS A 129 -7.09 -10.08 3.71
N MET A 130 -6.56 -8.89 3.76
CA MET A 130 -5.34 -8.52 4.48
C MET A 130 -5.71 -7.55 5.60
N TYR A 131 -4.98 -7.60 6.70
CA TYR A 131 -5.31 -6.75 7.83
C TYR A 131 -4.07 -6.25 8.57
N SER A 132 -4.24 -5.17 9.27
CA SER A 132 -3.27 -4.58 10.17
C SER A 132 -3.95 -4.28 11.51
N ASN A 133 -3.29 -4.64 12.58
CA ASN A 133 -3.71 -4.33 13.93
C ASN A 133 -2.66 -3.42 14.57
N PHE A 134 -3.06 -2.22 14.91
CA PHE A 134 -2.24 -1.32 15.70
C PHE A 134 -2.69 -1.39 17.15
N ALA A 135 -1.90 -2.03 17.99
CA ALA A 135 -2.22 -2.33 19.37
C ALA A 135 -2.90 -1.15 20.10
N ASN A 136 -4.15 -1.35 20.49
CA ASN A 136 -5.02 -0.41 21.21
C ASN A 136 -5.52 0.83 20.46
N SER A 137 -5.24 0.99 19.15
CA SER A 137 -5.67 2.16 18.39
C SER A 137 -6.76 1.86 17.36
N GLY A 138 -6.94 0.60 16.99
CA GLY A 138 -7.89 0.15 15.96
C GLY A 138 -7.30 -0.87 15.02
N ASP A 139 -8.12 -1.38 14.15
CA ASP A 139 -7.75 -2.29 13.08
C ASP A 139 -7.87 -1.56 11.73
N SER A 140 -7.11 -2.01 10.75
CA SER A 140 -7.29 -1.63 9.36
C SER A 140 -7.28 -2.86 8.49
N TYR A 141 -7.98 -2.82 7.40
CA TYR A 141 -8.02 -3.90 6.43
C TYR A 141 -7.71 -3.40 5.02
N ASN A 142 -7.26 -4.33 4.19
CA ASN A 142 -7.13 -4.17 2.75
C ASN A 142 -7.67 -5.41 2.07
N CYS A 143 -8.70 -5.27 1.28
CA CYS A 143 -9.30 -6.35 0.51
C CYS A 143 -8.89 -6.25 -0.95
N PHE A 144 -8.69 -7.38 -1.58
CA PHE A 144 -8.35 -7.50 -2.99
C PHE A 144 -9.37 -8.35 -3.74
N LYS A 145 -9.74 -7.91 -4.95
CA LYS A 145 -10.50 -8.66 -5.93
C LYS A 145 -9.84 -8.59 -7.30
N ASP A 146 -9.57 -9.75 -7.91
CA ASP A 146 -9.22 -9.80 -9.33
C ASP A 146 -10.47 -9.47 -10.17
N VAL A 147 -10.40 -8.37 -10.90
CA VAL A 147 -11.47 -7.91 -11.78
C VAL A 147 -11.05 -7.93 -13.26
N THR A 148 -9.97 -8.64 -13.57
CA THR A 148 -9.41 -8.74 -14.93
C THR A 148 -10.45 -9.12 -15.97
N SER A 149 -11.19 -10.21 -15.74
CA SER A 149 -12.21 -10.69 -16.69
C SER A 149 -13.37 -9.70 -16.85
N LEU A 150 -13.72 -8.98 -15.79
CA LEU A 150 -14.76 -7.95 -15.85
C LEU A 150 -14.33 -6.79 -16.76
N LEU A 151 -13.11 -6.29 -16.59
CA LEU A 151 -12.61 -5.22 -17.45
C LEU A 151 -12.37 -5.69 -18.87
N GLN A 152 -11.87 -6.91 -19.07
CA GLN A 152 -11.69 -7.52 -20.40
C GLN A 152 -13.01 -7.62 -21.16
N SER A 153 -14.13 -7.89 -20.47
CA SER A 153 -15.47 -7.94 -21.09
C SER A 153 -15.92 -6.61 -21.68
N LYS A 154 -15.33 -5.48 -21.26
CA LYS A 154 -15.59 -4.15 -21.79
C LYS A 154 -14.82 -3.87 -23.10
N GLY A 155 -13.89 -4.73 -23.49
CA GLY A 155 -13.00 -4.47 -24.62
C GLY A 155 -12.27 -3.14 -24.45
N ALA A 156 -12.18 -2.33 -25.51
CA ALA A 156 -11.55 -1.00 -25.44
C ALA A 156 -12.31 0.00 -24.54
N ASN A 157 -13.57 -0.26 -24.23
CA ASN A 157 -14.40 0.61 -23.39
C ASN A 157 -14.04 0.57 -21.90
N PHE A 158 -13.06 -0.26 -21.48
CA PHE A 158 -12.51 -0.16 -20.14
C PHE A 158 -11.83 1.19 -19.91
N ASN A 159 -11.31 1.80 -20.95
CA ASN A 159 -10.63 3.09 -20.92
C ASN A 159 -11.59 4.25 -21.13
N ASN A 160 -11.23 5.40 -20.56
CA ASN A 160 -11.95 6.66 -20.72
C ASN A 160 -13.38 6.63 -20.15
N GLY A 161 -13.55 6.10 -18.94
CA GLY A 161 -14.84 6.03 -18.29
C GLY A 161 -14.77 6.05 -16.77
N GLU A 162 -15.95 6.28 -16.17
CA GLU A 162 -16.11 6.35 -14.73
C GLU A 162 -16.31 4.96 -14.13
N TYR A 163 -15.53 4.67 -13.08
CA TYR A 163 -15.66 3.52 -12.20
C TYR A 163 -16.18 3.98 -10.85
N THR A 164 -17.11 3.25 -10.28
CA THR A 164 -17.74 3.60 -8.99
C THR A 164 -17.64 2.41 -8.04
N VAL A 165 -17.23 2.69 -6.79
CA VAL A 165 -17.27 1.74 -5.69
C VAL A 165 -18.20 2.25 -4.60
N SER A 166 -18.97 1.34 -3.99
CA SER A 166 -19.89 1.62 -2.89
C SER A 166 -19.83 0.51 -1.85
N GLY A 167 -20.22 0.81 -0.62
CA GLY A 167 -20.37 -0.20 0.43
C GLY A 167 -19.08 -0.57 1.15
N ILE A 168 -18.01 0.22 1.05
CA ILE A 168 -16.80 0.02 1.86
C ILE A 168 -17.20 0.17 3.33
N TYR A 169 -17.04 -0.90 4.10
CA TYR A 169 -17.39 -0.90 5.52
C TYR A 169 -16.38 -0.14 6.35
N SER A 170 -16.84 0.87 7.04
CA SER A 170 -16.13 1.60 8.09
C SER A 170 -17.18 2.28 8.97
N PRO A 171 -17.02 2.32 10.29
CA PRO A 171 -17.93 3.06 11.14
C PRO A 171 -17.87 4.55 10.83
N ASN A 172 -19.00 5.24 10.94
CA ASN A 172 -19.06 6.70 10.78
C ASN A 172 -18.65 7.39 12.09
N THR A 173 -17.44 7.13 12.55
CA THR A 173 -16.88 7.75 13.76
C THR A 173 -15.79 8.75 13.40
N ILE A 174 -15.54 9.71 14.29
CA ILE A 174 -14.44 10.68 14.12
C ILE A 174 -13.12 9.90 13.98
N GLY A 175 -12.32 10.23 12.96
CA GLY A 175 -11.05 9.56 12.68
C GLY A 175 -11.15 8.29 11.84
N SER A 176 -12.37 7.89 11.41
CA SER A 176 -12.52 6.79 10.46
C SER A 176 -12.15 7.25 9.05
N TRP A 177 -11.40 6.41 8.32
CA TRP A 177 -11.09 6.62 6.92
C TRP A 177 -11.44 5.38 6.09
N GLY A 178 -11.45 5.53 4.81
CA GLY A 178 -11.59 4.44 3.87
C GLY A 178 -11.49 4.93 2.44
N GLY A 179 -11.10 4.04 1.56
CA GLY A 179 -10.95 4.34 0.14
C GLY A 179 -10.80 3.08 -0.68
N TRP A 180 -10.69 3.27 -1.97
CA TRP A 180 -10.47 2.19 -2.93
C TRP A 180 -9.54 2.63 -4.04
N THR A 181 -8.84 1.66 -4.60
CA THR A 181 -8.02 1.86 -5.80
C THR A 181 -8.23 0.74 -6.80
N LEU A 182 -8.22 1.09 -8.07
CA LEU A 182 -8.23 0.16 -9.19
C LEU A 182 -6.91 0.31 -9.95
N ILE A 183 -6.13 -0.77 -9.98
CA ILE A 183 -4.89 -0.84 -10.75
C ILE A 183 -5.15 -1.68 -11.99
N VAL A 184 -4.88 -1.13 -13.17
CA VAL A 184 -5.07 -1.80 -14.45
C VAL A 184 -3.77 -1.85 -15.20
N VAL A 185 -3.25 -3.06 -15.44
CA VAL A 185 -2.14 -3.31 -16.35
C VAL A 185 -2.72 -3.52 -17.74
N TYR A 186 -2.24 -2.76 -18.70
CA TYR A 186 -2.71 -2.82 -20.08
C TYR A 186 -1.58 -3.09 -21.05
N GLU A 187 -1.92 -3.79 -22.12
CA GLU A 187 -1.09 -3.91 -23.31
C GLU A 187 -1.47 -2.83 -24.32
N ASP A 188 -0.45 -2.20 -24.89
CA ASP A 188 -0.54 -1.31 -26.03
C ASP A 188 0.46 -1.77 -27.08
N ILE A 189 -0.03 -2.35 -28.16
CA ILE A 189 0.82 -2.92 -29.22
C ILE A 189 1.72 -1.88 -29.90
N GLN A 190 1.40 -0.60 -29.78
CA GLN A 190 2.19 0.51 -30.32
C GLN A 190 3.12 1.15 -29.28
N ALA A 191 3.16 0.65 -28.05
CA ALA A 191 4.10 1.16 -27.04
C ALA A 191 5.55 1.03 -27.58
N ALA A 192 6.35 2.08 -27.36
CA ALA A 192 7.72 2.12 -27.86
C ALA A 192 8.64 1.14 -27.11
N THR A 193 8.36 0.88 -25.85
CA THR A 193 9.16 0.02 -24.96
C THR A 193 8.29 -1.04 -24.30
N SER A 194 8.94 -2.13 -23.87
CA SER A 194 8.34 -3.10 -22.96
C SER A 194 8.74 -2.75 -21.53
N LYS A 195 7.87 -3.07 -20.58
CA LYS A 195 8.10 -2.81 -19.16
C LYS A 195 7.96 -4.07 -18.33
N LYS A 196 8.77 -4.22 -17.32
CA LYS A 196 8.47 -5.10 -16.19
C LYS A 196 7.56 -4.35 -15.23
N ILE A 197 6.49 -5.03 -14.83
CA ILE A 197 5.47 -4.46 -13.95
C ILE A 197 5.32 -5.36 -12.73
N TYR A 198 5.33 -4.74 -11.58
CA TYR A 198 5.24 -5.40 -10.28
C TYR A 198 4.11 -4.77 -9.48
N ILE A 199 3.22 -5.59 -8.97
CA ILE A 199 2.15 -5.17 -8.05
C ILE A 199 2.37 -5.90 -6.74
N TYR A 200 2.55 -5.15 -5.69
CA TYR A 200 2.65 -5.62 -4.31
C TYR A 200 1.41 -5.20 -3.54
N ASP A 201 0.99 -6.02 -2.60
CA ASP A 201 -0.08 -5.67 -1.68
C ASP A 201 0.13 -6.25 -0.28
N GLY A 202 -0.57 -5.66 0.67
CA GLY A 202 -0.52 -6.01 2.08
C GLY A 202 -1.45 -5.13 2.90
N ALA A 203 -1.22 -5.10 4.17
CA ALA A 203 -1.75 -4.12 5.12
C ALA A 203 -0.67 -3.94 6.20
N GLU A 204 0.38 -3.22 5.84
CA GLU A 204 1.59 -3.13 6.67
C GLU A 204 1.74 -1.75 7.26
N TRP A 205 1.72 -1.66 8.61
CA TRP A 205 2.05 -0.44 9.31
C TRP A 205 3.51 -0.09 9.15
N ASN A 206 3.76 1.16 8.77
CA ASN A 206 5.02 1.85 8.91
C ASN A 206 4.83 2.87 10.03
N PHE A 207 5.62 2.80 11.08
CA PHE A 207 5.45 3.70 12.21
C PHE A 207 6.77 4.08 12.85
N PHE A 208 6.79 5.28 13.39
CA PHE A 208 7.83 5.76 14.26
C PHE A 208 7.91 4.87 15.50
N ASN A 209 9.07 4.37 15.83
CA ASN A 209 9.33 3.83 17.16
C ASN A 209 10.16 4.82 17.97
N TYR A 210 10.12 4.71 19.29
CA TYR A 210 10.86 5.59 20.21
C TYR A 210 12.38 5.71 19.93
N ASN A 211 12.90 4.92 18.99
CA ASN A 211 14.31 4.91 18.58
C ASN A 211 14.53 5.67 17.26
N GLY A 212 13.53 6.32 16.68
CA GLY A 212 13.64 7.11 15.46
C GLY A 212 12.85 6.58 14.28
N THR A 213 13.11 7.12 13.10
CA THR A 213 12.44 6.83 11.84
C THR A 213 12.53 5.36 11.45
N GLN A 214 11.42 4.74 11.10
CA GLN A 214 11.39 3.39 10.58
C GLN A 214 11.51 3.39 9.05
N THR A 215 12.23 2.43 8.53
CA THR A 215 12.37 2.23 7.08
C THR A 215 11.95 0.82 6.68
N LYS A 216 11.06 0.73 5.71
CA LYS A 216 10.71 -0.50 5.00
C LYS A 216 11.31 -0.49 3.61
N THR A 217 11.91 -1.60 3.21
CA THR A 217 12.55 -1.73 1.90
C THR A 217 11.93 -2.88 1.12
N ILE A 218 11.52 -2.60 -0.11
CA ILE A 218 11.04 -3.58 -1.08
C ILE A 218 12.12 -3.70 -2.16
N PRO A 219 12.89 -4.79 -2.20
CA PRO A 219 13.83 -5.06 -3.29
C PRO A 219 13.05 -5.53 -4.52
N ILE A 220 13.30 -4.90 -5.64
CA ILE A 220 12.75 -5.26 -6.95
C ILE A 220 13.86 -5.87 -7.80
N THR A 221 13.65 -7.06 -8.31
CA THR A 221 14.61 -7.80 -9.13
C THR A 221 13.93 -8.46 -10.32
N GLY A 222 14.71 -9.07 -11.21
CA GLY A 222 14.15 -9.85 -12.33
C GLY A 222 13.77 -9.01 -13.55
N PHE A 223 14.38 -7.83 -13.69
CA PHE A 223 14.35 -7.05 -14.92
C PHE A 223 15.79 -6.76 -15.39
N GLN A 224 15.92 -6.25 -16.58
CA GLN A 224 17.14 -5.59 -17.06
C GLN A 224 16.71 -4.38 -17.88
N THR A 225 17.19 -3.21 -17.49
CA THR A 225 16.92 -1.98 -18.23
C THR A 225 17.68 -1.95 -19.56
N PRO A 226 17.17 -1.26 -20.58
CA PRO A 226 17.85 -1.11 -21.85
C PRO A 226 19.27 -0.54 -21.70
N PRO A 227 20.21 -0.92 -22.62
CA PRO A 227 21.55 -0.35 -22.63
C PRO A 227 21.55 1.11 -23.05
N ALA A 228 22.63 1.83 -22.71
CA ALA A 228 22.83 3.18 -23.22
C ALA A 228 22.85 3.20 -24.76
N PRO A 229 22.36 4.28 -25.39
CA PRO A 229 21.94 5.56 -24.82
C PRO A 229 20.41 5.65 -24.53
N ALA A 230 19.69 4.55 -24.35
CA ALA A 230 18.25 4.58 -24.14
C ALA A 230 17.91 5.32 -22.84
N ALA A 231 16.92 6.23 -22.89
CA ALA A 231 16.35 6.80 -21.68
C ALA A 231 15.50 5.75 -20.97
N ILE A 232 15.68 5.60 -19.67
CA ILE A 232 14.94 4.64 -18.85
C ILE A 232 13.77 5.36 -18.18
N LYS A 233 12.55 4.87 -18.44
CA LYS A 233 11.31 5.35 -17.85
C LYS A 233 10.79 4.35 -16.83
N ALA A 234 10.33 4.85 -15.72
CA ALA A 234 9.68 4.06 -14.67
C ALA A 234 8.51 4.86 -14.09
N ARG A 235 7.53 4.14 -13.55
CA ARG A 235 6.32 4.71 -12.94
C ARG A 235 6.04 3.98 -11.65
N MET A 236 5.60 4.71 -10.65
CA MET A 236 5.16 4.17 -9.38
C MET A 236 3.71 4.53 -9.12
N GLY A 237 3.00 3.65 -8.44
CA GLY A 237 1.68 3.87 -7.87
C GLY A 237 1.63 3.37 -6.45
N ILE A 238 0.95 4.09 -5.57
CA ILE A 238 0.75 3.70 -4.17
C ILE A 238 -0.71 3.85 -3.77
N PHE A 239 -1.10 3.07 -2.77
CA PHE A 239 -2.31 3.24 -1.99
C PHE A 239 -1.95 3.05 -0.53
N THR A 240 -2.12 4.10 0.27
CA THR A 240 -1.80 4.11 1.70
C THR A 240 -2.96 4.65 2.52
N GLY A 241 -2.91 4.43 3.81
CA GLY A 241 -3.88 4.94 4.77
C GLY A 241 -3.20 5.49 6.02
N ALA A 242 -3.91 6.31 6.77
CA ALA A 242 -3.45 7.01 7.96
C ALA A 242 -2.37 8.09 7.72
N GLY A 243 -2.12 8.49 6.46
CA GLY A 243 -1.32 9.69 6.17
C GLY A 243 -1.98 10.95 6.70
N ASP A 244 -1.20 12.03 6.84
CA ASP A 244 -1.74 13.33 7.22
C ASP A 244 -0.97 14.50 6.60
N ARG A 245 -1.69 15.57 6.29
CA ARG A 245 -1.10 16.78 5.68
C ARG A 245 -0.64 17.75 6.75
N GLY A 246 0.66 17.87 6.95
CA GLY A 246 1.36 19.03 7.49
C GLY A 246 0.79 19.69 8.75
N THR A 247 0.48 18.97 9.81
CA THR A 247 -0.06 19.54 11.05
C THR A 247 0.92 19.45 12.22
N GLY A 248 2.13 19.98 12.04
CA GLY A 248 3.01 20.27 13.18
C GLY A 248 3.83 19.11 13.73
N TYR A 249 3.72 17.93 13.20
CA TYR A 249 4.75 16.91 13.32
C TYR A 249 5.77 17.19 12.22
N THR A 250 7.05 17.17 12.56
CA THR A 250 8.11 17.20 11.56
C THR A 250 8.05 15.90 10.80
N SER A 251 7.13 15.83 9.85
CA SER A 251 6.95 14.69 8.98
C SER A 251 8.22 14.48 8.18
N ALA A 252 8.72 13.27 8.18
CA ALA A 252 9.71 12.81 7.24
C ALA A 252 9.21 11.50 6.66
N ASP A 253 7.95 11.51 6.18
CA ASP A 253 7.39 10.40 5.45
C ASP A 253 7.85 10.47 4.02
N GLU A 254 8.74 9.56 3.66
CA GLU A 254 9.43 9.63 2.39
C GLU A 254 9.24 8.35 1.58
N ILE A 255 9.20 8.51 0.28
CA ILE A 255 9.44 7.43 -0.67
C ILE A 255 10.81 7.67 -1.31
N ARG A 256 11.63 6.63 -1.35
CA ARG A 256 12.92 6.66 -2.04
C ARG A 256 13.03 5.51 -3.04
N ILE A 257 13.57 5.85 -4.21
CA ILE A 257 13.96 4.87 -5.23
C ILE A 257 15.48 4.93 -5.34
N ASN A 258 16.17 3.80 -5.07
CA ASN A 258 17.63 3.75 -5.05
C ASN A 258 18.25 4.90 -4.22
N GLU A 259 17.73 5.13 -3.00
CA GLU A 259 18.09 6.21 -2.05
C GLU A 259 17.68 7.63 -2.47
N VAL A 260 17.17 7.84 -3.68
CA VAL A 260 16.73 9.15 -4.15
C VAL A 260 15.28 9.41 -3.74
N LYS A 261 15.04 10.48 -2.98
CA LYS A 261 13.70 10.92 -2.56
C LYS A 261 12.83 11.20 -3.78
N GLN A 262 11.59 10.74 -3.70
CA GLN A 262 10.55 11.03 -4.68
C GLN A 262 9.61 12.09 -4.12
N GLY A 263 8.97 12.87 -5.00
CA GLY A 263 8.05 13.95 -4.61
C GLY A 263 8.43 15.29 -5.22
N GLN A 264 8.01 16.36 -4.56
CA GLN A 264 8.26 17.73 -4.96
C GLN A 264 8.54 18.65 -3.75
N ASN A 265 8.79 19.96 -3.98
CA ASN A 265 9.18 20.88 -2.90
C ASN A 265 8.01 21.32 -2.00
N SER A 266 6.79 20.99 -2.35
CA SER A 266 5.58 21.37 -1.60
C SER A 266 4.49 20.33 -1.80
N ASN A 267 3.48 20.36 -0.91
CA ASN A 267 2.30 19.51 -1.04
C ASN A 267 1.49 19.85 -2.32
N PRO A 268 0.83 18.87 -2.95
CA PRO A 268 0.81 17.47 -2.52
C PRO A 268 2.14 16.73 -2.79
N ASN A 269 2.37 15.65 -2.04
CA ASN A 269 3.54 14.77 -2.17
C ASN A 269 4.88 15.50 -2.01
N ALA A 270 5.04 16.25 -0.93
CA ALA A 270 6.33 16.86 -0.61
C ALA A 270 7.42 15.79 -0.35
N TYR A 271 8.69 16.13 -0.59
CA TYR A 271 9.81 15.18 -0.41
C TYR A 271 9.93 14.57 0.98
N ASP A 272 9.40 15.22 1.99
CA ASP A 272 9.43 14.85 3.40
C ASP A 272 8.03 14.82 4.05
N ASP A 273 6.98 14.77 3.24
CA ASP A 273 5.57 14.66 3.64
C ASP A 273 4.80 14.03 2.47
N PHE A 274 5.23 12.83 2.06
CA PHE A 274 4.71 12.21 0.84
C PHE A 274 3.30 11.65 1.05
N MET A 275 3.00 11.11 2.26
CA MET A 275 1.68 10.57 2.63
C MET A 275 0.80 11.66 3.23
N ASP A 276 0.32 12.58 2.37
CA ASP A 276 -0.30 13.84 2.76
C ASP A 276 -1.83 13.92 2.56
N GLU A 277 -2.52 12.78 2.60
CA GLU A 277 -3.97 12.66 2.36
C GLU A 277 -4.39 13.14 0.96
N SER A 278 -3.58 12.90 -0.06
CA SER A 278 -3.89 13.35 -1.40
C SER A 278 -4.19 12.21 -2.37
N ILE A 279 -4.90 12.52 -3.45
CA ILE A 279 -4.99 11.67 -4.62
C ILE A 279 -4.37 12.43 -5.78
N THR A 280 -3.27 11.91 -6.31
CA THR A 280 -2.49 12.64 -7.30
C THR A 280 -2.21 11.83 -8.55
N TYR A 281 -2.06 12.57 -9.65
CA TYR A 281 -1.46 12.09 -10.88
C TYR A 281 -0.26 13.01 -11.22
N ASN A 282 0.94 12.44 -11.22
CA ASN A 282 2.20 13.19 -11.38
C ASN A 282 2.25 14.42 -10.46
N HIS A 283 2.00 14.20 -9.16
CA HIS A 283 2.01 15.22 -8.10
C HIS A 283 0.99 16.36 -8.29
N SER A 284 0.01 16.18 -9.16
CA SER A 284 -1.10 17.11 -9.32
C SER A 284 -2.36 16.50 -8.72
N GLU A 285 -3.01 17.23 -7.80
CA GLU A 285 -4.24 16.75 -7.17
C GLU A 285 -5.32 16.47 -8.22
N VAL A 286 -5.92 15.30 -8.09
CA VAL A 286 -7.14 14.96 -8.82
C VAL A 286 -8.33 15.46 -7.99
N ALA A 287 -9.26 16.16 -8.64
CA ALA A 287 -10.46 16.65 -7.96
C ALA A 287 -11.24 15.52 -7.32
N MET A 288 -11.42 15.60 -6.00
CA MET A 288 -12.16 14.63 -5.19
C MET A 288 -13.32 15.29 -4.46
N PRO A 289 -14.44 14.59 -4.25
CA PRO A 289 -15.40 14.99 -3.24
C PRO A 289 -14.77 14.79 -1.85
N ARG A 290 -14.16 15.84 -1.30
CA ARG A 290 -13.67 15.84 0.09
C ARG A 290 -14.84 16.16 1.02
N ASN A 291 -14.94 15.45 2.13
CA ASN A 291 -15.71 15.92 3.26
C ASN A 291 -14.87 17.00 3.97
N PRO A 292 -15.27 18.27 3.96
CA PRO A 292 -14.46 19.34 4.54
C PRO A 292 -14.27 19.23 6.06
N ASN A 293 -15.00 18.35 6.71
CA ASN A 293 -15.01 18.18 8.16
C ASN A 293 -14.28 16.93 8.66
N THR A 294 -13.70 16.13 7.76
CA THR A 294 -12.95 14.92 8.13
C THR A 294 -11.62 14.87 7.40
N ARG A 295 -10.56 14.49 8.12
CA ARG A 295 -9.32 14.08 7.48
C ARG A 295 -9.59 12.78 6.72
N ASN A 296 -9.11 12.71 5.50
CA ASN A 296 -9.41 11.57 4.63
C ASN A 296 -8.44 10.40 4.86
N HIS A 297 -7.24 10.69 5.37
CA HIS A 297 -6.18 9.71 5.72
C HIS A 297 -5.93 8.64 4.64
N ILE A 298 -6.16 8.97 3.39
CA ILE A 298 -5.97 8.08 2.24
C ILE A 298 -5.13 8.80 1.20
N ASP A 299 -4.08 8.13 0.76
CA ASP A 299 -3.28 8.55 -0.38
C ASP A 299 -3.40 7.53 -1.52
N ILE A 300 -3.61 8.04 -2.72
CA ILE A 300 -3.62 7.27 -3.96
C ILE A 300 -2.83 8.05 -4.98
N ASP A 301 -1.58 7.70 -5.15
CA ASP A 301 -0.67 8.46 -5.99
C ASP A 301 -0.13 7.60 -7.11
N ILE A 302 -0.10 8.17 -8.30
CA ILE A 302 0.58 7.58 -9.44
C ILE A 302 1.48 8.65 -10.07
N PHE A 303 2.75 8.35 -10.25
CA PHE A 303 3.71 9.28 -10.81
C PHE A 303 4.80 8.60 -11.62
N ASP A 304 5.30 9.31 -12.62
CA ASP A 304 6.48 8.94 -13.35
C ASP A 304 7.72 9.26 -12.49
N ILE A 305 8.60 8.28 -12.31
CA ILE A 305 9.83 8.45 -11.52
C ILE A 305 10.78 9.36 -12.28
N PRO A 306 11.14 10.54 -11.74
CA PRO A 306 12.12 11.42 -12.36
C PRO A 306 13.48 10.73 -12.50
N ASN A 307 13.96 10.54 -13.74
CA ASN A 307 15.21 9.84 -14.02
C ASN A 307 16.07 10.60 -15.04
N PRO A 308 16.41 11.88 -14.81
CA PRO A 308 17.22 12.67 -15.74
C PRO A 308 18.61 12.06 -15.91
N GLY A 309 19.00 11.82 -17.17
CA GLY A 309 20.31 11.23 -17.47
C GLY A 309 20.48 9.81 -16.94
N ASN A 310 19.41 9.10 -16.60
CA ASN A 310 19.42 7.77 -15.99
C ASN A 310 20.22 7.69 -14.68
N THR A 311 20.07 8.70 -13.80
CA THR A 311 20.85 8.81 -12.55
C THR A 311 20.20 8.10 -11.37
N VAL A 312 18.92 7.81 -11.43
CA VAL A 312 18.17 7.08 -10.39
C VAL A 312 18.09 5.59 -10.73
N ILE A 313 17.79 5.28 -11.98
CA ILE A 313 17.76 3.94 -12.55
C ILE A 313 18.67 3.96 -13.78
N ASN A 314 19.76 3.20 -13.74
CA ASN A 314 20.79 3.25 -14.79
C ASN A 314 20.48 2.29 -15.93
N ASN A 315 21.16 2.50 -17.06
CA ASN A 315 21.17 1.53 -18.13
C ASN A 315 21.85 0.23 -17.70
N GLY A 316 21.23 -0.89 -17.98
CA GLY A 316 21.73 -2.22 -17.63
C GLY A 316 21.42 -2.66 -16.19
N ASP A 317 20.74 -1.84 -15.39
CA ASP A 317 20.31 -2.22 -14.04
C ASP A 317 19.40 -3.45 -14.08
N THR A 318 19.60 -4.36 -13.11
CA THR A 318 18.82 -5.60 -12.95
C THR A 318 18.02 -5.63 -11.65
N SER A 319 18.17 -4.59 -10.83
CA SER A 319 17.48 -4.42 -9.57
C SER A 319 17.31 -2.94 -9.22
N LEU A 320 16.35 -2.65 -8.38
CA LEU A 320 16.19 -1.37 -7.69
C LEU A 320 15.60 -1.60 -6.30
N THR A 321 15.64 -0.59 -5.46
CA THR A 321 15.00 -0.61 -4.14
C THR A 321 13.96 0.48 -4.03
N ILE A 322 12.80 0.12 -3.45
CA ILE A 322 11.80 1.09 -2.99
C ILE A 322 11.91 1.15 -1.47
N LYS A 323 12.09 2.34 -0.91
CA LYS A 323 12.09 2.55 0.53
C LYS A 323 10.92 3.43 0.94
N PHE A 324 10.21 2.99 1.94
CA PHE A 324 9.20 3.73 2.67
C PHE A 324 9.79 4.13 4.01
N VAL A 325 9.89 5.41 4.25
CA VAL A 325 10.41 5.98 5.50
C VAL A 325 9.25 6.59 6.26
N ALA A 326 9.08 6.25 7.52
CA ALA A 326 8.04 6.76 8.37
C ALA A 326 8.64 7.51 9.56
N SER A 327 8.24 8.76 9.74
CA SER A 327 8.54 9.55 10.93
C SER A 327 7.34 9.65 11.86
N ASP A 328 6.15 9.40 11.38
CA ASP A 328 4.95 9.12 12.16
C ASP A 328 4.35 7.75 11.80
N ALA A 329 3.07 7.62 11.48
CA ALA A 329 2.48 6.32 11.22
C ALA A 329 1.55 6.34 10.01
N TYR A 330 1.80 5.44 9.06
CA TYR A 330 0.90 5.17 7.94
C TYR A 330 0.86 3.67 7.59
N ILE A 331 -0.14 3.27 6.83
CA ILE A 331 -0.31 1.89 6.38
C ILE A 331 -0.08 1.81 4.88
N THR A 332 0.78 0.90 4.45
CA THR A 332 0.94 0.59 3.02
C THR A 332 0.00 -0.54 2.64
N TYR A 333 -0.90 -0.28 1.68
CA TYR A 333 -1.86 -1.25 1.14
C TYR A 333 -1.43 -1.80 -0.21
N THR A 334 -1.03 -0.94 -1.15
CA THR A 334 -0.51 -1.39 -2.44
C THR A 334 0.68 -0.56 -2.91
N VAL A 335 1.56 -1.23 -3.65
CA VAL A 335 2.67 -0.60 -4.37
C VAL A 335 2.70 -1.18 -5.77
N ALA A 336 2.59 -0.34 -6.77
CA ALA A 336 2.74 -0.69 -8.17
C ALA A 336 4.02 -0.04 -8.72
N LEU A 337 4.77 -0.78 -9.51
CA LEU A 337 5.96 -0.27 -10.20
C LEU A 337 5.99 -0.78 -11.63
N SER A 338 6.30 0.09 -12.58
CA SER A 338 6.74 -0.30 -13.91
C SER A 338 8.09 0.30 -14.22
N VAL A 339 8.94 -0.45 -14.91
CA VAL A 339 10.26 0.01 -15.37
C VAL A 339 10.54 -0.51 -16.75
N ASP A 340 11.08 0.34 -17.63
CA ASP A 340 11.52 -0.08 -18.96
C ASP A 340 12.49 -1.26 -18.87
N ALA A 341 12.23 -2.29 -19.64
CA ALA A 341 13.02 -3.51 -19.61
C ALA A 341 13.23 -4.08 -21.00
N ILE A 342 14.35 -4.75 -21.18
CA ILE A 342 14.61 -5.53 -22.39
C ILE A 342 13.58 -6.67 -22.42
N ALA A 343 12.82 -6.76 -23.50
CA ALA A 343 12.00 -7.96 -23.76
C ALA A 343 12.93 -9.17 -23.96
N PRO A 344 12.64 -10.34 -23.37
CA PRO A 344 13.37 -11.54 -23.70
C PRO A 344 13.27 -11.75 -25.23
N LEU A 345 14.41 -12.03 -25.86
CA LEU A 345 14.39 -12.51 -27.24
C LEU A 345 13.54 -13.79 -27.27
N LEU A 346 12.44 -13.77 -27.98
CA LEU A 346 11.73 -14.99 -28.34
C LEU A 346 12.69 -15.79 -29.25
N ILE A 347 13.34 -16.79 -28.67
CA ILE A 347 14.15 -17.77 -29.41
C ILE A 347 13.20 -18.81 -29.98
#